data_bc8f20705b7ecbe70fbeb53d25a66fff
#
_entry.id   bc8f20705b7ecbe70fbeb53d25a66fff
#
_cell.length_a   1.000
_cell.length_b   1.000
_cell.length_c   1.000
_cell.angle_alpha   90.00
_cell.angle_beta   90.00
_cell.angle_gamma   90.00
#
_symmetry.space_group_name_H-M   'P 1'
#
loop_
_entity.id
_entity.type
_entity.pdbx_description
1 polymer ?
#
loop_
_entity_poly.entity_id
_entity_poly.type
_entity_poly.pdbx_seq_one_letter_code
_entity_poly.pdbx_strand_id
1 'polypeptide(L)'
;MVKNLEKKCWICGREDHLPFKCRFCGKVFCSQHRLPEQHACEGLEDLKRHSAGGPKSANRQSGTDDIMKDMLKSTAKYAAKSAVRGIRSNISYSMRSSPSMAIIYLCLFSFLLQMVLGVKYFAVLMLVPGDLFTHPWTLITHMFLHNGFFHLFFNMMVLFFFGPELERRAGKATFLRVYFIAGIVAALGYSLTSSQPVVGASGAIMGVFAALAVIAPEIRVYVYFIPMRIVHALILFALVDFLLIGANDMVAHTAHLTGILIGLLMGLRIKKSQQRSGWHDVYRY
;
A
#
# COMPACT_ATOMS: atom_id res chain seq x y z
N MET A 1 -34.05 -29.08 -14.89
CA MET A 1 -35.51 -28.96 -15.20
C MET A 1 -35.93 -27.55 -14.82
N VAL A 2 -36.05 -26.64 -15.80
CA VAL A 2 -36.52 -25.27 -15.61
C VAL A 2 -38.05 -25.37 -15.54
N LYS A 3 -38.67 -25.06 -14.38
CA LYS A 3 -40.12 -24.99 -14.23
C LYS A 3 -40.66 -23.95 -15.23
N ASN A 4 -41.52 -24.38 -16.14
CA ASN A 4 -42.31 -23.52 -17.00
C ASN A 4 -43.09 -22.53 -16.14
N LEU A 5 -42.60 -21.30 -16.04
CA LEU A 5 -43.32 -20.19 -15.46
C LEU A 5 -44.52 -19.91 -16.39
N GLU A 6 -45.73 -19.93 -15.87
CA GLU A 6 -46.92 -19.49 -16.59
C GLU A 6 -46.63 -18.09 -17.10
N LYS A 7 -46.57 -17.92 -18.44
CA LYS A 7 -46.27 -16.65 -19.12
C LYS A 7 -47.48 -15.74 -19.24
N LYS A 8 -48.65 -16.18 -18.78
CA LYS A 8 -49.90 -15.46 -18.92
C LYS A 8 -50.25 -14.62 -17.70
N CYS A 9 -50.61 -13.38 -17.93
CA CYS A 9 -51.09 -12.47 -16.90
C CYS A 9 -52.40 -12.97 -16.28
N TRP A 10 -52.46 -13.08 -14.93
CA TRP A 10 -53.64 -13.52 -14.20
C TRP A 10 -54.89 -12.65 -14.43
N ILE A 11 -54.72 -11.33 -14.73
CA ILE A 11 -55.85 -10.40 -14.96
C ILE A 11 -56.34 -10.43 -16.41
N CYS A 12 -55.45 -10.21 -17.40
CA CYS A 12 -55.83 -9.99 -18.78
C CYS A 12 -55.50 -11.17 -19.72
N GLY A 13 -54.90 -12.25 -19.23
CA GLY A 13 -54.53 -13.43 -20.03
C GLY A 13 -53.44 -13.23 -21.07
N ARG A 14 -52.92 -11.99 -21.21
CA ARG A 14 -51.86 -11.67 -22.19
C ARG A 14 -50.56 -12.39 -21.82
N GLU A 15 -49.89 -12.95 -22.81
CA GLU A 15 -48.54 -13.45 -22.64
C GLU A 15 -47.52 -12.30 -22.61
N ASP A 16 -46.66 -12.30 -21.64
CA ASP A 16 -45.54 -11.33 -21.53
C ASP A 16 -44.21 -12.08 -21.61
N HIS A 17 -43.22 -11.49 -22.29
CA HIS A 17 -41.89 -12.06 -22.40
C HIS A 17 -41.11 -12.01 -21.06
N LEU A 18 -41.48 -11.07 -20.17
CA LEU A 18 -40.88 -10.89 -18.85
C LEU A 18 -42.02 -10.84 -17.79
N PRO A 19 -42.69 -11.96 -17.50
CA PRO A 19 -43.76 -12.00 -16.52
C PRO A 19 -43.27 -11.71 -15.11
N PHE A 20 -44.03 -10.88 -14.39
CA PHE A 20 -43.73 -10.48 -13.03
C PHE A 20 -44.55 -11.32 -12.02
N LYS A 21 -43.89 -11.97 -11.06
CA LYS A 21 -44.57 -12.66 -9.98
C LYS A 21 -44.71 -11.74 -8.77
N CYS A 22 -45.95 -11.42 -8.38
CA CYS A 22 -46.23 -10.58 -7.21
C CYS A 22 -45.80 -11.29 -5.93
N ARG A 23 -44.98 -10.58 -5.10
CA ARG A 23 -44.51 -11.13 -3.81
C ARG A 23 -45.58 -11.25 -2.74
N PHE A 24 -46.70 -10.52 -2.89
CA PHE A 24 -47.77 -10.48 -1.91
C PHE A 24 -48.84 -11.56 -2.18
N CYS A 25 -49.32 -11.71 -3.41
CA CYS A 25 -50.33 -12.72 -3.75
C CYS A 25 -49.79 -13.95 -4.51
N GLY A 26 -48.52 -13.94 -4.92
CA GLY A 26 -47.87 -15.05 -5.62
C GLY A 26 -48.26 -15.27 -7.06
N LYS A 27 -49.26 -14.52 -7.60
CA LYS A 27 -49.76 -14.62 -8.96
C LYS A 27 -48.83 -13.92 -9.96
N VAL A 28 -48.94 -14.28 -11.26
CA VAL A 28 -48.09 -13.79 -12.33
C VAL A 28 -48.84 -12.72 -13.15
N PHE A 29 -48.17 -11.62 -13.49
CA PHE A 29 -48.75 -10.46 -14.16
C PHE A 29 -47.88 -9.95 -15.31
N CYS A 30 -48.49 -9.27 -16.26
CA CYS A 30 -47.79 -8.53 -17.31
C CYS A 30 -47.30 -7.16 -16.81
N SER A 31 -46.54 -6.47 -17.65
CA SER A 31 -45.98 -5.14 -17.36
C SER A 31 -47.04 -4.09 -16.93
N GLN A 32 -48.27 -4.19 -17.44
CA GLN A 32 -49.37 -3.28 -17.09
C GLN A 32 -50.06 -3.59 -15.75
N HIS A 33 -50.05 -4.85 -15.28
CA HIS A 33 -50.71 -5.27 -14.05
C HIS A 33 -49.72 -5.67 -12.95
N ARG A 34 -48.47 -5.31 -13.07
CA ARG A 34 -47.40 -5.73 -12.12
C ARG A 34 -47.49 -5.09 -10.75
N LEU A 35 -48.07 -3.87 -10.65
CA LEU A 35 -48.19 -3.16 -9.38
C LEU A 35 -49.39 -3.70 -8.59
N PRO A 36 -49.29 -3.83 -7.24
CA PRO A 36 -50.39 -4.34 -6.41
C PRO A 36 -51.69 -3.59 -6.59
N GLU A 37 -51.63 -2.30 -6.85
CA GLU A 37 -52.79 -1.40 -7.08
C GLU A 37 -53.51 -1.70 -8.43
N GLN A 38 -52.77 -2.22 -9.41
CA GLN A 38 -53.26 -2.53 -10.76
C GLN A 38 -53.93 -3.91 -10.86
N HIS A 39 -53.82 -4.75 -9.82
CA HIS A 39 -54.43 -6.07 -9.81
C HIS A 39 -55.25 -6.40 -8.54
N ALA A 40 -55.67 -5.38 -7.77
CA ALA A 40 -56.46 -5.55 -6.57
C ALA A 40 -55.90 -6.68 -5.67
N CYS A 41 -54.64 -6.52 -5.25
CA CYS A 41 -53.83 -7.57 -4.61
C CYS A 41 -54.39 -8.04 -3.26
N GLU A 42 -54.93 -9.24 -3.19
CA GLU A 42 -55.47 -9.85 -1.98
C GLU A 42 -54.42 -9.87 -0.82
N GLY A 43 -53.16 -10.16 -1.14
CA GLY A 43 -52.08 -10.15 -0.13
C GLY A 43 -51.72 -8.78 0.41
N LEU A 44 -52.07 -7.68 -0.31
CA LEU A 44 -51.88 -6.30 0.18
C LEU A 44 -53.01 -5.91 1.15
N GLU A 45 -54.22 -6.42 0.95
CA GLU A 45 -55.36 -6.20 1.85
C GLU A 45 -55.13 -6.90 3.20
N ASP A 46 -54.58 -8.11 3.19
CA ASP A 46 -54.18 -8.83 4.43
C ASP A 46 -53.09 -8.06 5.21
N LEU A 47 -52.13 -7.45 4.52
CA LEU A 47 -51.13 -6.60 5.16
C LEU A 47 -51.76 -5.33 5.78
N LYS A 48 -52.75 -4.71 5.10
CA LYS A 48 -53.48 -3.56 5.65
C LYS A 48 -54.32 -3.94 6.87
N ARG A 49 -54.93 -5.13 6.87
CA ARG A 49 -55.68 -5.66 8.05
C ARG A 49 -54.76 -5.92 9.25
N HIS A 50 -53.58 -6.47 9.04
CA HIS A 50 -52.60 -6.72 10.09
C HIS A 50 -51.95 -5.43 10.60
N SER A 51 -51.78 -4.40 9.79
CA SER A 51 -51.29 -3.09 10.19
C SER A 51 -52.31 -2.20 10.89
N ALA A 52 -53.60 -2.47 10.76
CA ALA A 52 -54.68 -1.74 11.48
C ALA A 52 -54.82 -2.14 12.95
N GLY A 53 -54.17 -3.24 13.38
CA GLY A 53 -54.09 -3.70 14.78
C GLY A 53 -52.87 -3.25 15.56
N GLY A 54 -52.33 -2.04 15.26
CA GLY A 54 -51.13 -1.51 15.90
C GLY A 54 -51.36 -1.19 17.41
N PRO A 55 -50.34 -1.36 18.25
CA PRO A 55 -50.41 -1.14 19.67
C PRO A 55 -50.69 0.33 19.95
N LYS A 56 -51.58 0.57 20.93
CA LYS A 56 -52.01 1.89 21.43
C LYS A 56 -50.79 2.78 21.72
N SER A 57 -50.89 4.02 21.25
CA SER A 57 -49.99 5.14 21.48
C SER A 57 -49.42 5.20 22.92
N ALA A 58 -48.19 4.73 23.10
CA ALA A 58 -47.35 5.10 24.22
C ALA A 58 -46.30 6.07 23.69
N ASN A 59 -46.33 7.27 24.26
CA ASN A 59 -45.37 8.38 24.23
C ASN A 59 -44.24 8.29 23.16
N ARG A 60 -44.52 8.83 21.97
CA ARG A 60 -43.68 8.66 20.73
C ARG A 60 -42.47 9.57 20.64
N GLN A 61 -42.20 10.44 21.65
CA GLN A 61 -41.10 11.41 21.55
C GLN A 61 -39.76 10.90 22.07
N SER A 62 -39.76 9.90 22.98
CA SER A 62 -38.53 9.31 23.51
C SER A 62 -37.95 8.19 22.56
N GLY A 63 -38.80 7.53 21.80
CA GLY A 63 -38.37 6.38 20.95
C GLY A 63 -37.72 6.77 19.63
N THR A 64 -38.00 7.94 19.09
CA THR A 64 -37.42 8.40 17.80
C THR A 64 -35.96 8.84 17.95
N ASP A 65 -35.61 9.47 19.05
CA ASP A 65 -34.25 9.92 19.33
C ASP A 65 -33.32 8.73 19.63
N ASP A 66 -33.83 7.68 20.28
CA ASP A 66 -33.06 6.49 20.57
C ASP A 66 -32.86 5.65 19.28
N ILE A 67 -33.88 5.52 18.44
CA ILE A 67 -33.76 4.86 17.12
C ILE A 67 -32.79 5.63 16.21
N MET A 68 -32.87 6.97 16.22
CA MET A 68 -31.95 7.81 15.43
C MET A 68 -30.51 7.66 15.92
N LYS A 69 -30.26 7.65 17.23
CA LYS A 69 -28.94 7.42 17.83
C LYS A 69 -28.39 6.03 17.50
N ASP A 70 -29.22 4.99 17.54
CA ASP A 70 -28.79 3.64 17.20
C ASP A 70 -28.54 3.47 15.71
N MET A 71 -29.33 4.10 14.85
CA MET A 71 -29.04 4.18 13.41
C MET A 71 -27.73 4.92 13.13
N LEU A 72 -27.49 6.07 13.77
CA LEU A 72 -26.24 6.81 13.62
C LEU A 72 -25.03 6.00 14.11
N LYS A 73 -25.13 5.37 15.28
CA LYS A 73 -24.08 4.49 15.81
C LYS A 73 -23.81 3.28 14.90
N SER A 74 -24.86 2.62 14.42
CA SER A 74 -24.72 1.47 13.52
C SER A 74 -24.12 1.87 12.17
N THR A 75 -24.56 3.00 11.61
CA THR A 75 -24.03 3.56 10.36
C THR A 75 -22.57 3.98 10.50
N ALA A 76 -22.22 4.68 11.59
CA ALA A 76 -20.84 5.06 11.89
C ALA A 76 -19.93 3.84 12.08
N LYS A 77 -20.41 2.82 12.82
CA LYS A 77 -19.69 1.55 13.01
C LYS A 77 -19.50 0.79 11.70
N TYR A 78 -20.51 0.78 10.83
CA TYR A 78 -20.44 0.16 9.52
C TYR A 78 -19.47 0.92 8.60
N ALA A 79 -19.55 2.25 8.55
CA ALA A 79 -18.64 3.10 7.79
C ALA A 79 -17.19 2.94 8.24
N ALA A 80 -16.94 2.95 9.56
CA ALA A 80 -15.61 2.70 10.10
C ALA A 80 -15.08 1.30 9.74
N LYS A 81 -15.92 0.27 9.87
CA LYS A 81 -15.54 -1.11 9.51
C LYS A 81 -15.28 -1.28 8.02
N SER A 82 -16.06 -0.62 7.16
CA SER A 82 -15.85 -0.65 5.70
C SER A 82 -14.59 0.12 5.30
N ALA A 83 -14.32 1.28 5.91
CA ALA A 83 -13.10 2.05 5.69
C ALA A 83 -11.84 1.24 6.10
N VAL A 84 -11.83 0.65 7.29
CA VAL A 84 -10.73 -0.22 7.75
C VAL A 84 -10.52 -1.42 6.81
N ARG A 85 -11.61 -2.04 6.33
CA ARG A 85 -11.54 -3.16 5.39
C ARG A 85 -10.97 -2.71 4.04
N GLY A 86 -11.40 -1.54 3.53
CA GLY A 86 -10.88 -0.94 2.31
C GLY A 86 -9.39 -0.59 2.42
N ILE A 87 -8.97 0.05 3.52
CA ILE A 87 -7.56 0.36 3.79
C ILE A 87 -6.73 -0.93 3.84
N ARG A 88 -7.18 -1.94 4.59
CA ARG A 88 -6.49 -3.23 4.71
C ARG A 88 -6.35 -3.94 3.36
N SER A 89 -7.39 -3.94 2.51
CA SER A 89 -7.33 -4.55 1.19
C SER A 89 -6.36 -3.83 0.26
N ASN A 90 -6.35 -2.50 0.28
CA ASN A 90 -5.44 -1.68 -0.53
C ASN A 90 -3.98 -1.86 -0.10
N ILE A 91 -3.70 -1.87 1.21
CA ILE A 91 -2.35 -2.14 1.73
C ILE A 91 -1.91 -3.55 1.31
N SER A 92 -2.74 -4.58 1.53
CA SER A 92 -2.42 -5.96 1.16
C SER A 92 -2.18 -6.11 -0.35
N TYR A 93 -2.98 -5.47 -1.19
CA TYR A 93 -2.78 -5.45 -2.64
C TYR A 93 -1.46 -4.74 -3.00
N SER A 94 -1.21 -3.56 -2.46
CA SER A 94 0.00 -2.78 -2.70
C SER A 94 1.27 -3.55 -2.29
N MET A 95 1.28 -4.17 -1.12
CA MET A 95 2.40 -5.00 -0.65
C MET A 95 2.69 -6.21 -1.57
N ARG A 96 1.63 -6.85 -2.09
CA ARG A 96 1.79 -7.99 -3.03
C ARG A 96 2.20 -7.56 -4.42
N SER A 97 1.77 -6.36 -4.84
CA SER A 97 2.03 -5.85 -6.19
C SER A 97 3.39 -5.17 -6.32
N SER A 98 3.93 -4.58 -5.23
CA SER A 98 5.18 -3.80 -5.22
C SER A 98 6.02 -4.09 -3.98
N PRO A 99 7.18 -4.77 -4.12
CA PRO A 99 8.13 -4.98 -3.04
C PRO A 99 8.63 -3.71 -2.36
N SER A 100 8.83 -2.61 -3.08
CA SER A 100 9.23 -1.34 -2.46
C SER A 100 8.16 -0.80 -1.53
N MET A 101 6.88 -0.92 -1.91
CA MET A 101 5.77 -0.56 -1.02
C MET A 101 5.70 -1.48 0.21
N ALA A 102 5.99 -2.78 0.05
CA ALA A 102 6.06 -3.69 1.19
C ALA A 102 7.17 -3.28 2.18
N ILE A 103 8.34 -2.88 1.68
CA ILE A 103 9.44 -2.39 2.51
C ILE A 103 9.04 -1.10 3.24
N ILE A 104 8.38 -0.15 2.56
CA ILE A 104 7.87 1.08 3.18
C ILE A 104 6.93 0.75 4.34
N TYR A 105 5.95 -0.14 4.13
CA TYR A 105 5.02 -0.53 5.20
C TYR A 105 5.72 -1.25 6.36
N LEU A 106 6.75 -2.07 6.07
CA LEU A 106 7.56 -2.71 7.11
C LEU A 106 8.35 -1.68 7.92
N CYS A 107 8.96 -0.66 7.30
CA CYS A 107 9.65 0.42 7.99
C CYS A 107 8.69 1.25 8.86
N LEU A 108 7.51 1.60 8.33
CA LEU A 108 6.47 2.30 9.09
C LEU A 108 6.00 1.48 10.29
N PHE A 109 5.75 0.19 10.10
CA PHE A 109 5.35 -0.72 11.18
C PHE A 109 6.46 -0.88 12.22
N SER A 110 7.72 -1.07 11.78
CA SER A 110 8.88 -1.15 12.67
C SER A 110 9.05 0.13 13.49
N PHE A 111 8.84 1.30 12.89
CA PHE A 111 8.91 2.58 13.59
C PHE A 111 7.81 2.71 14.66
N LEU A 112 6.60 2.25 14.39
CA LEU A 112 5.54 2.20 15.40
C LEU A 112 5.89 1.23 16.54
N LEU A 113 6.46 0.07 16.24
CA LEU A 113 6.94 -0.87 17.25
C LEU A 113 8.07 -0.26 18.09
N GLN A 114 8.98 0.48 17.46
CA GLN A 114 10.06 1.19 18.15
C GLN A 114 9.51 2.22 19.15
N MET A 115 8.43 2.95 18.80
CA MET A 115 7.77 3.89 19.70
C MET A 115 7.10 3.20 20.90
N VAL A 116 6.55 1.99 20.71
CA VAL A 116 5.84 1.23 21.76
C VAL A 116 6.81 0.44 22.64
N LEU A 117 7.78 -0.27 22.04
CA LEU A 117 8.69 -1.18 22.72
C LEU A 117 9.97 -0.48 23.23
N GLY A 118 10.23 0.74 22.75
CA GLY A 118 11.31 1.60 23.22
C GLY A 118 12.71 1.07 22.92
N VAL A 119 13.65 1.43 23.82
CA VAL A 119 15.09 1.22 23.63
C VAL A 119 15.49 -0.25 23.44
N LYS A 120 14.78 -1.18 24.08
CA LYS A 120 15.10 -2.63 23.96
C LYS A 120 14.91 -3.16 22.55
N TYR A 121 13.80 -2.76 21.89
CA TYR A 121 13.54 -3.13 20.49
C TYR A 121 14.61 -2.58 19.56
N PHE A 122 14.99 -1.32 19.78
CA PHE A 122 16.00 -0.63 19.00
C PHE A 122 17.39 -1.30 19.17
N ALA A 123 17.80 -1.59 20.40
CA ALA A 123 19.10 -2.17 20.73
C ALA A 123 19.33 -3.57 20.14
N VAL A 124 18.29 -4.40 20.06
CA VAL A 124 18.39 -5.77 19.52
C VAL A 124 18.51 -5.79 17.99
N LEU A 125 17.99 -4.78 17.31
CA LEU A 125 17.86 -4.77 15.84
C LEU A 125 18.80 -3.78 15.15
N MET A 126 19.39 -2.81 15.88
CA MET A 126 20.38 -1.88 15.30
C MET A 126 21.70 -2.59 15.01
N LEU A 127 22.39 -2.12 13.99
CA LEU A 127 23.72 -2.63 13.68
C LEU A 127 24.77 -1.96 14.59
N VAL A 128 25.50 -2.77 15.33
CA VAL A 128 26.69 -2.36 16.07
C VAL A 128 27.88 -3.06 15.41
N PRO A 129 28.88 -2.34 14.84
CA PRO A 129 29.95 -2.94 14.08
C PRO A 129 30.75 -4.00 14.84
N GLY A 130 30.97 -3.82 16.15
CA GLY A 130 31.68 -4.79 17.00
C GLY A 130 30.92 -6.10 17.24
N ASP A 131 29.60 -6.10 17.06
CA ASP A 131 28.72 -7.23 17.41
C ASP A 131 28.25 -8.04 16.20
N LEU A 132 28.81 -7.80 15.02
CA LEU A 132 28.34 -8.44 13.76
C LEU A 132 28.35 -9.97 13.80
N PHE A 133 29.32 -10.58 14.47
CA PHE A 133 29.41 -12.04 14.57
C PHE A 133 28.43 -12.63 15.59
N THR A 134 28.07 -11.88 16.62
CA THR A 134 27.12 -12.31 17.66
C THR A 134 25.68 -11.98 17.29
N HIS A 135 25.48 -10.92 16.49
CA HIS A 135 24.16 -10.44 16.07
C HIS A 135 24.07 -10.28 14.53
N PRO A 136 24.31 -11.35 13.74
CA PRO A 136 24.39 -11.24 12.26
C PRO A 136 23.09 -10.78 11.60
N TRP A 137 21.92 -10.96 12.24
CA TRP A 137 20.65 -10.47 11.75
C TRP A 137 20.59 -8.96 11.61
N THR A 138 21.42 -8.22 12.35
CA THR A 138 21.49 -6.76 12.33
C THR A 138 21.95 -6.22 10.97
N LEU A 139 22.63 -7.02 10.14
CA LEU A 139 22.94 -6.71 8.75
C LEU A 139 21.69 -6.47 7.88
N ILE A 140 20.55 -6.99 8.29
CA ILE A 140 19.29 -6.81 7.59
C ILE A 140 18.32 -5.95 8.41
N THR A 141 18.20 -6.19 9.72
CA THR A 141 17.19 -5.56 10.55
C THR A 141 17.41 -4.06 10.75
N HIS A 142 18.66 -3.59 10.77
CA HIS A 142 18.97 -2.16 10.86
C HIS A 142 18.34 -1.32 9.75
N MET A 143 18.12 -1.92 8.56
CA MET A 143 17.51 -1.25 7.40
C MET A 143 16.05 -0.87 7.63
N PHE A 144 15.39 -1.46 8.62
CA PHE A 144 13.98 -1.20 8.95
C PHE A 144 13.82 -0.27 10.16
N LEU A 145 14.92 0.09 10.84
CA LEU A 145 14.93 1.02 11.97
C LEU A 145 15.25 2.44 11.49
N HIS A 146 14.69 3.43 12.19
CA HIS A 146 14.94 4.84 11.86
C HIS A 146 15.09 5.68 13.11
N ASN A 147 16.11 6.55 13.11
CA ASN A 147 16.38 7.46 14.22
C ASN A 147 15.56 8.75 14.06
N GLY A 148 14.28 8.69 14.45
CA GLY A 148 13.36 9.81 14.43
C GLY A 148 12.53 9.93 13.13
N PHE A 149 11.51 10.79 13.24
CA PHE A 149 10.49 10.97 12.20
C PHE A 149 11.07 11.47 10.87
N PHE A 150 11.93 12.47 10.88
CA PHE A 150 12.48 13.03 9.64
C PHE A 150 13.37 12.03 8.91
N HIS A 151 14.16 11.22 9.65
CA HIS A 151 14.97 10.17 9.04
C HIS A 151 14.08 9.13 8.34
N LEU A 152 13.02 8.67 9.00
CA LEU A 152 12.03 7.78 8.38
C LEU A 152 11.38 8.45 7.16
N PHE A 153 10.88 9.68 7.32
CA PHE A 153 10.14 10.39 6.28
C PHE A 153 10.95 10.52 4.98
N PHE A 154 12.20 11.01 5.07
CA PHE A 154 13.03 11.18 3.87
C PHE A 154 13.42 9.85 3.23
N ASN A 155 13.71 8.82 4.03
CA ASN A 155 13.97 7.49 3.49
C ASN A 155 12.74 6.93 2.74
N MET A 156 11.57 6.98 3.35
CA MET A 156 10.35 6.47 2.73
C MET A 156 9.95 7.29 1.51
N MET A 157 10.14 8.61 1.54
CA MET A 157 9.87 9.48 0.39
C MET A 157 10.75 9.10 -0.81
N VAL A 158 12.05 8.94 -0.62
CA VAL A 158 12.95 8.54 -1.71
C VAL A 158 12.62 7.14 -2.23
N LEU A 159 12.37 6.19 -1.32
CA LEU A 159 12.00 4.82 -1.70
C LEU A 159 10.65 4.76 -2.44
N PHE A 160 9.69 5.60 -2.04
CA PHE A 160 8.38 5.69 -2.69
C PHE A 160 8.47 6.14 -4.15
N PHE A 161 9.34 7.11 -4.47
CA PHE A 161 9.50 7.59 -5.83
C PHE A 161 10.38 6.68 -6.69
N PHE A 162 11.47 6.16 -6.15
CA PHE A 162 12.49 5.46 -6.94
C PHE A 162 12.37 3.93 -6.88
N GLY A 163 11.80 3.38 -5.82
CA GLY A 163 11.60 1.94 -5.68
C GLY A 163 10.70 1.36 -6.77
N PRO A 164 9.44 1.83 -6.92
CA PRO A 164 8.55 1.35 -7.97
C PRO A 164 9.11 1.60 -9.37
N GLU A 165 9.89 2.66 -9.58
CA GLU A 165 10.48 2.94 -10.88
C GLU A 165 11.58 1.94 -11.24
N LEU A 166 12.41 1.53 -10.27
CA LEU A 166 13.37 0.45 -10.49
C LEU A 166 12.66 -0.90 -10.70
N GLU A 167 11.60 -1.19 -9.94
CA GLU A 167 10.78 -2.40 -10.12
C GLU A 167 10.19 -2.47 -11.53
N ARG A 168 9.66 -1.36 -12.03
CA ARG A 168 9.06 -1.28 -13.36
C ARG A 168 10.07 -1.53 -14.47
N ARG A 169 11.29 -0.99 -14.34
CA ARG A 169 12.34 -1.06 -15.37
C ARG A 169 13.17 -2.34 -15.31
N ALA A 170 13.41 -2.88 -14.13
CA ALA A 170 14.32 -4.01 -13.93
C ALA A 170 13.64 -5.26 -13.35
N GLY A 171 12.38 -5.15 -12.97
CA GLY A 171 11.60 -6.22 -12.35
C GLY A 171 11.76 -6.31 -10.83
N LYS A 172 10.71 -6.83 -10.16
CA LYS A 172 10.59 -6.91 -8.70
C LYS A 172 11.74 -7.65 -8.02
N ALA A 173 12.12 -8.81 -8.56
CA ALA A 173 13.22 -9.61 -8.01
C ALA A 173 14.57 -8.89 -8.13
N THR A 174 14.78 -8.12 -9.19
CA THR A 174 16.00 -7.32 -9.37
C THR A 174 16.03 -6.16 -8.40
N PHE A 175 14.91 -5.46 -8.18
CA PHE A 175 14.79 -4.41 -7.16
C PHE A 175 15.17 -4.96 -5.77
N LEU A 176 14.59 -6.10 -5.35
CA LEU A 176 14.91 -6.71 -4.05
C LEU A 176 16.41 -7.05 -3.94
N ARG A 177 16.99 -7.63 -4.98
CA ARG A 177 18.45 -7.91 -5.01
C ARG A 177 19.27 -6.63 -4.85
N VAL A 178 18.94 -5.56 -5.58
CA VAL A 178 19.65 -4.28 -5.45
C VAL A 178 19.51 -3.74 -4.04
N TYR A 179 18.29 -3.68 -3.51
CA TYR A 179 18.01 -3.13 -2.18
C TYR A 179 18.78 -3.88 -1.08
N PHE A 180 18.63 -5.21 -1.01
CA PHE A 180 19.25 -5.98 0.06
C PHE A 180 20.76 -6.11 -0.08
N ILE A 181 21.29 -6.34 -1.28
CA ILE A 181 22.74 -6.44 -1.49
C ILE A 181 23.41 -5.09 -1.21
N ALA A 182 22.87 -3.99 -1.73
CA ALA A 182 23.42 -2.67 -1.46
C ALA A 182 23.35 -2.33 0.04
N GLY A 183 22.23 -2.63 0.72
CA GLY A 183 22.08 -2.37 2.14
C GLY A 183 23.04 -3.19 3.02
N ILE A 184 23.20 -4.49 2.75
CA ILE A 184 24.14 -5.36 3.48
C ILE A 184 25.58 -4.91 3.25
N VAL A 185 25.97 -4.64 1.99
CA VAL A 185 27.34 -4.22 1.69
C VAL A 185 27.60 -2.80 2.21
N ALA A 186 26.60 -1.92 2.23
CA ALA A 186 26.69 -0.60 2.87
C ALA A 186 26.94 -0.72 4.38
N ALA A 187 26.25 -1.64 5.06
CA ALA A 187 26.47 -1.94 6.48
C ALA A 187 27.87 -2.46 6.74
N LEU A 188 28.38 -3.37 5.93
CA LEU A 188 29.74 -3.87 6.02
C LEU A 188 30.78 -2.78 5.77
N GLY A 189 30.58 -1.95 4.72
CA GLY A 189 31.46 -0.82 4.41
C GLY A 189 31.52 0.20 5.54
N TYR A 190 30.36 0.50 6.15
CA TYR A 190 30.31 1.36 7.33
C TYR A 190 31.06 0.74 8.51
N SER A 191 30.90 -0.54 8.77
CA SER A 191 31.52 -1.24 9.88
C SER A 191 33.05 -1.31 9.78
N LEU A 192 33.63 -1.13 8.59
CA LEU A 192 35.06 -1.00 8.38
C LEU A 192 35.62 0.39 8.71
N THR A 193 34.76 1.40 8.76
CA THR A 193 35.14 2.81 8.90
C THR A 193 34.65 3.47 10.18
N SER A 194 33.71 2.84 10.89
CA SER A 194 33.14 3.37 12.13
C SER A 194 32.83 2.26 13.12
N SER A 195 32.96 2.56 14.39
CA SER A 195 32.53 1.71 15.50
C SER A 195 31.16 2.12 16.06
N GLN A 196 30.57 3.21 15.56
CA GLN A 196 29.31 3.73 16.05
C GLN A 196 28.11 2.89 15.54
N PRO A 197 27.07 2.72 16.37
CA PRO A 197 25.84 2.05 15.92
C PRO A 197 25.20 2.77 14.75
N VAL A 198 24.59 2.00 13.83
CA VAL A 198 23.91 2.55 12.65
C VAL A 198 22.55 1.90 12.43
N VAL A 199 21.61 2.72 11.96
CA VAL A 199 20.25 2.33 11.55
C VAL A 199 19.83 3.11 10.32
N GLY A 200 18.93 2.55 9.54
CA GLY A 200 18.28 3.21 8.41
C GLY A 200 18.40 2.46 7.10
N ALA A 201 17.42 2.69 6.24
CA ALA A 201 17.35 2.12 4.89
C ALA A 201 18.26 2.84 3.89
N SER A 202 18.91 3.94 4.29
CA SER A 202 19.53 4.91 3.37
C SER A 202 20.64 4.31 2.50
N GLY A 203 21.49 3.43 3.03
CA GLY A 203 22.52 2.76 2.23
C GLY A 203 21.93 1.89 1.11
N ALA A 204 20.84 1.16 1.40
CA ALA A 204 20.10 0.39 0.40
C ALA A 204 19.40 1.30 -0.63
N ILE A 205 18.80 2.40 -0.16
CA ILE A 205 18.12 3.39 -1.01
C ILE A 205 19.10 4.08 -1.94
N MET A 206 20.30 4.44 -1.46
CA MET A 206 21.36 4.99 -2.31
C MET A 206 21.80 3.99 -3.39
N GLY A 207 21.80 2.69 -3.06
CA GLY A 207 22.03 1.63 -4.05
C GLY A 207 20.93 1.56 -5.12
N VAL A 208 19.65 1.65 -4.72
CA VAL A 208 18.50 1.71 -5.65
C VAL A 208 18.60 2.95 -6.54
N PHE A 209 18.87 4.10 -5.95
CA PHE A 209 19.00 5.37 -6.67
C PHE A 209 20.15 5.35 -7.69
N ALA A 210 21.30 4.80 -7.29
CA ALA A 210 22.46 4.66 -8.17
C ALA A 210 22.21 3.67 -9.32
N ALA A 211 21.59 2.50 -9.05
CA ALA A 211 21.22 1.56 -10.09
C ALA A 211 20.26 2.19 -11.10
N LEU A 212 19.27 2.94 -10.61
CA LEU A 212 18.31 3.64 -11.46
C LEU A 212 19.00 4.73 -12.32
N ALA A 213 19.95 5.48 -11.75
CA ALA A 213 20.72 6.47 -12.49
C ALA A 213 21.52 5.89 -13.67
N VAL A 214 21.96 4.62 -13.55
CA VAL A 214 22.64 3.90 -14.64
C VAL A 214 21.71 3.43 -15.73
N ILE A 215 20.55 2.87 -15.36
CA ILE A 215 19.61 2.26 -16.32
C ILE A 215 18.67 3.29 -16.96
N ALA A 216 18.45 4.42 -16.29
CA ALA A 216 17.51 5.46 -16.69
C ALA A 216 18.07 6.88 -16.44
N PRO A 217 19.19 7.25 -17.05
CA PRO A 217 19.87 8.53 -16.81
C PRO A 217 19.06 9.76 -17.24
N GLU A 218 18.02 9.55 -18.05
CA GLU A 218 17.09 10.58 -18.53
C GLU A 218 16.11 11.08 -17.45
N ILE A 219 15.91 10.33 -16.38
CA ILE A 219 14.99 10.72 -15.30
C ILE A 219 15.39 12.06 -14.73
N ARG A 220 14.42 12.97 -14.62
CA ARG A 220 14.59 14.27 -13.96
C ARG A 220 14.05 14.19 -12.53
N VAL A 221 14.83 14.72 -11.61
CA VAL A 221 14.51 14.80 -10.17
C VAL A 221 14.62 16.25 -9.71
N TYR A 222 13.89 16.57 -8.64
CA TYR A 222 13.99 17.88 -8.00
C TYR A 222 14.77 17.75 -6.70
N VAL A 223 15.92 18.44 -6.64
CA VAL A 223 16.71 18.56 -5.41
C VAL A 223 16.58 20.00 -4.94
N TYR A 224 15.97 20.24 -3.80
CA TYR A 224 15.65 21.57 -3.27
C TYR A 224 14.99 22.49 -4.33
N PHE A 225 13.97 21.94 -5.05
CA PHE A 225 13.23 22.64 -6.13
C PHE A 225 14.04 22.89 -7.43
N ILE A 226 15.30 22.48 -7.50
CA ILE A 226 16.12 22.59 -8.70
C ILE A 226 15.95 21.32 -9.54
N PRO A 227 15.41 21.41 -10.77
CA PRO A 227 15.29 20.27 -11.66
C PRO A 227 16.66 19.88 -12.22
N MET A 228 17.03 18.61 -12.07
CA MET A 228 18.27 18.07 -12.64
C MET A 228 18.09 16.61 -13.08
N ARG A 229 19.01 16.10 -13.89
CA ARG A 229 19.01 14.65 -14.19
C ARG A 229 19.41 13.86 -12.96
N ILE A 230 18.86 12.66 -12.82
CA ILE A 230 19.15 11.74 -11.70
C ILE A 230 20.65 11.49 -11.52
N VAL A 231 21.41 11.47 -12.62
CA VAL A 231 22.88 11.30 -12.59
C VAL A 231 23.56 12.48 -11.88
N HIS A 232 23.12 13.72 -12.15
CA HIS A 232 23.68 14.91 -11.48
C HIS A 232 23.32 14.93 -10.00
N ALA A 233 22.11 14.53 -9.65
CA ALA A 233 21.70 14.38 -8.25
C ALA A 233 22.53 13.31 -7.54
N LEU A 234 22.80 12.16 -8.19
CA LEU A 234 23.68 11.12 -7.65
C LEU A 234 25.10 11.63 -7.40
N ILE A 235 25.68 12.35 -8.36
CA ILE A 235 27.01 12.93 -8.20
C ILE A 235 27.03 13.94 -7.04
N LEU A 236 26.01 14.79 -6.95
CA LEU A 236 25.88 15.75 -5.86
C LEU A 236 25.81 15.05 -4.50
N PHE A 237 24.96 14.04 -4.33
CA PHE A 237 24.88 13.32 -3.09
C PHE A 237 26.16 12.57 -2.74
N ALA A 238 26.78 11.89 -3.73
CA ALA A 238 28.05 11.23 -3.52
C ALA A 238 29.16 12.19 -3.11
N LEU A 239 29.20 13.40 -3.71
CA LEU A 239 30.17 14.43 -3.35
C LEU A 239 29.94 14.98 -1.94
N VAL A 240 28.68 15.24 -1.57
CA VAL A 240 28.34 15.68 -0.20
C VAL A 240 28.71 14.61 0.81
N ASP A 241 28.34 13.35 0.57
CA ASP A 241 28.73 12.25 1.47
C ASP A 241 30.24 12.09 1.58
N PHE A 242 30.97 12.23 0.47
CA PHE A 242 32.44 12.16 0.47
C PHE A 242 33.09 13.30 1.26
N LEU A 243 32.62 14.53 1.11
CA LEU A 243 33.15 15.69 1.82
C LEU A 243 32.83 15.68 3.31
N LEU A 244 31.75 15.00 3.70
CA LEU A 244 31.31 14.89 5.09
C LEU A 244 31.77 13.59 5.77
N ILE A 245 32.63 12.79 5.15
CA ILE A 245 33.24 11.62 5.81
C ILE A 245 33.95 12.09 7.07
N GLY A 246 33.57 11.51 8.24
CA GLY A 246 34.13 11.89 9.53
C GLY A 246 33.48 13.11 10.17
N ALA A 247 32.46 13.72 9.55
CA ALA A 247 31.68 14.75 10.20
C ALA A 247 30.99 14.16 11.46
N ASN A 248 30.92 14.97 12.50
CA ASN A 248 30.26 14.59 13.74
C ASN A 248 28.76 14.85 13.65
N ASP A 249 28.14 14.25 12.65
CA ASP A 249 26.70 14.27 12.43
C ASP A 249 26.11 12.86 12.59
N MET A 250 24.81 12.74 12.41
CA MET A 250 24.09 11.47 12.56
C MET A 250 23.96 10.68 11.23
N VAL A 251 24.77 11.04 10.21
CA VAL A 251 24.68 10.45 8.87
C VAL A 251 25.81 9.46 8.64
N ALA A 252 25.48 8.27 8.18
CA ALA A 252 26.45 7.22 7.87
C ALA A 252 26.97 7.40 6.42
N HIS A 253 27.78 8.42 6.18
CA HIS A 253 28.27 8.81 4.85
C HIS A 253 28.99 7.68 4.12
N THR A 254 29.81 6.89 4.80
CA THR A 254 30.48 5.73 4.20
C THR A 254 29.52 4.60 3.83
N ALA A 255 28.41 4.42 4.56
CA ALA A 255 27.36 3.50 4.15
C ALA A 255 26.66 3.97 2.85
N HIS A 256 26.39 5.28 2.72
CA HIS A 256 25.79 5.83 1.50
C HIS A 256 26.72 5.63 0.30
N LEU A 257 27.98 5.99 0.40
CA LEU A 257 28.97 5.82 -0.67
C LEU A 257 29.15 4.37 -1.09
N THR A 258 29.21 3.46 -0.11
CA THR A 258 29.29 2.01 -0.37
C THR A 258 28.01 1.52 -1.06
N GLY A 259 26.84 1.97 -0.61
CA GLY A 259 25.56 1.68 -1.25
C GLY A 259 25.51 2.18 -2.71
N ILE A 260 25.98 3.40 -2.96
CA ILE A 260 26.10 3.98 -4.32
C ILE A 260 27.00 3.10 -5.19
N LEU A 261 28.18 2.72 -4.71
CA LEU A 261 29.12 1.89 -5.46
C LEU A 261 28.47 0.56 -5.91
N ILE A 262 27.83 -0.13 -4.98
CA ILE A 262 27.13 -1.39 -5.28
C ILE A 262 25.97 -1.17 -6.25
N GLY A 263 25.20 -0.09 -6.05
CA GLY A 263 24.12 0.28 -6.96
C GLY A 263 24.61 0.54 -8.39
N LEU A 264 25.72 1.25 -8.55
CA LEU A 264 26.34 1.47 -9.86
C LEU A 264 26.76 0.17 -10.54
N LEU A 265 27.46 -0.71 -9.81
CA LEU A 265 27.90 -2.01 -10.31
C LEU A 265 26.72 -2.91 -10.74
N MET A 266 25.68 -2.97 -9.91
CA MET A 266 24.47 -3.72 -10.23
C MET A 266 23.70 -3.09 -11.40
N GLY A 267 23.59 -1.76 -11.44
CA GLY A 267 22.98 -1.02 -12.54
C GLY A 267 23.64 -1.30 -13.88
N LEU A 268 24.98 -1.33 -13.92
CA LEU A 268 25.73 -1.68 -15.14
C LEU A 268 25.44 -3.12 -15.60
N ARG A 269 25.37 -4.07 -14.66
CA ARG A 269 25.00 -5.46 -14.98
C ARG A 269 23.58 -5.56 -15.53
N ILE A 270 22.62 -4.87 -14.92
CA ILE A 270 21.22 -4.82 -15.36
C ILE A 270 21.16 -4.25 -16.79
N LYS A 271 21.79 -3.09 -17.03
CA LYS A 271 21.82 -2.44 -18.35
C LYS A 271 22.41 -3.35 -19.43
N LYS A 272 23.52 -4.02 -19.14
CA LYS A 272 24.13 -5.00 -20.06
C LYS A 272 23.21 -6.19 -20.35
N SER A 273 22.48 -6.69 -19.35
CA SER A 273 21.51 -7.77 -19.53
C SER A 273 20.32 -7.34 -20.39
N GLN A 274 19.80 -6.13 -20.17
CA GLN A 274 18.70 -5.57 -20.96
C GLN A 274 19.09 -5.35 -22.44
N GLN A 275 20.31 -4.89 -22.69
CA GLN A 275 20.84 -4.76 -24.07
C GLN A 275 20.94 -6.10 -24.81
N ARG A 276 21.33 -7.16 -24.11
CA ARG A 276 21.44 -8.51 -24.70
C ARG A 276 20.08 -9.15 -24.99
N SER A 277 19.05 -8.81 -24.25
CA SER A 277 17.69 -9.36 -24.40
C SER A 277 16.80 -8.60 -25.39
N GLY A 278 17.30 -7.58 -26.07
CA GLY A 278 16.53 -6.78 -27.03
C GLY A 278 15.43 -5.90 -26.41
N TRP A 279 15.40 -5.75 -25.10
CA TRP A 279 14.37 -4.99 -24.36
C TRP A 279 14.44 -3.46 -24.53
N HIS A 280 15.45 -2.95 -25.30
CA HIS A 280 15.65 -1.52 -25.46
C HIS A 280 14.58 -0.79 -26.27
N ASP A 281 13.80 -1.50 -27.08
CA ASP A 281 12.85 -0.87 -28.01
C ASP A 281 11.44 -0.64 -27.45
N VAL A 282 11.13 -1.17 -26.26
CA VAL A 282 9.77 -1.13 -25.68
C VAL A 282 9.48 0.17 -24.90
N TYR A 283 10.51 0.94 -24.49
CA TYR A 283 10.34 2.13 -23.63
C TYR A 283 10.92 3.44 -24.22
N ARG A 284 11.01 3.53 -25.53
CA ARG A 284 11.53 4.73 -26.24
C ARG A 284 10.44 5.70 -26.71
N TYR A 285 9.25 5.66 -26.07
CA TYR A 285 8.17 6.62 -26.37
C TYR A 285 7.75 7.39 -25.13
#